data_25987e1c71cba96a42f7ba2be74f34aa
#
_entry.id   25987e1c71cba96a42f7ba2be74f34aa
#
_cell.length_a   1.000
_cell.length_b   1.000
_cell.length_c   1.000
_cell.angle_alpha   90.00
_cell.angle_beta   90.00
_cell.angle_gamma   90.00
#
_symmetry.space_group_name_H-M   'P 1'
#
loop_
_entity.id
_entity.type
_entity.pdbx_description
1 polymer ?
#
loop_
_entity_poly.entity_id
_entity_poly.type
_entity_poly.pdbx_seq_one_letter_code
_entity_poly.pdbx_strand_id
1 'polypeptide(L)'
;MMPSRFDDTDNLSREGRLFLQKTARSIVEIQPDLHSIADIEIFLEVLGYTRKMATENGFHDLHHLARYLYGFIDHYTDAEKNRGAYESTLLFPITSIGRRLGQALSGASPWLGSLIVLFVFGVSTWMAWGLPLSVMTVFILGVYFGVLISEGPIQVFNRLLTFYYNQSNLPEVRRILKRSYSVLVVMLTVTLGALYVFGIVANIPDGVLLFGIVGAATIAFHRVSYVPIYALKEFRDLLVSYFLAFVSLLTVYFLLAPLIPFPTTRYVVSLASAVIILSIAPTYRNYRMFTRRTISPIGVPRSRAVSPLIINKSTIMSRFGIQLWETAPYYLFGTFSLLMLFSDRVISWVFNPNHTADGIILPLVFNATYEIGADVALLVLFPVTIIQYVIMTPIFEQLSNLAVSKKATEERSIDEFLKRRYQKLLSLSLGSAALIATCLLIFSPEIILRVGGSHLTLQILQIAAFSNVMLSIFATNALFMVFLNRVNSLVVVSLVGALLVMIGGVMLAQLGFERIIFAYLVSAGTVALMSSLYIRRDLKRAGSLFFSKYV
;
A
#
# COMPACT_ATOMS: atom_id res chain seq x y z
N MET A 1 31.95 50.52 -5.18
CA MET A 1 31.32 50.80 -3.88
C MET A 1 29.84 50.51 -4.02
N MET A 2 29.37 49.36 -3.53
CA MET A 2 27.94 49.07 -3.43
C MET A 2 27.45 49.67 -2.10
N PRO A 3 26.33 50.41 -2.06
CA PRO A 3 25.78 50.94 -0.82
C PRO A 3 25.32 49.78 0.07
N SER A 4 25.55 49.95 1.37
CA SER A 4 25.20 48.99 2.41
C SER A 4 23.71 48.63 2.34
N ARG A 5 23.39 47.37 2.12
CA ARG A 5 22.07 46.80 1.78
C ARG A 5 21.00 46.86 2.90
N PHE A 6 21.26 47.49 4.04
CA PHE A 6 20.41 47.41 5.25
C PHE A 6 19.79 48.70 5.75
N ASP A 7 20.16 49.88 5.20
CA ASP A 7 19.70 51.17 5.76
C ASP A 7 18.25 51.55 5.46
N ASP A 8 17.61 50.89 4.49
CA ASP A 8 16.23 51.26 4.07
C ASP A 8 15.10 50.55 4.87
N THR A 9 15.38 49.50 5.62
CA THR A 9 14.33 48.77 6.40
C THR A 9 13.91 49.52 7.66
N ASP A 10 14.70 50.49 8.15
CA ASP A 10 14.39 51.23 9.37
C ASP A 10 13.26 52.25 9.17
N ASN A 11 12.95 52.61 7.94
CA ASN A 11 11.86 53.52 7.60
C ASN A 11 10.47 52.86 7.47
N LEU A 12 10.39 51.53 7.54
CA LEU A 12 9.12 50.81 7.45
C LEU A 12 8.39 50.76 8.79
N SER A 13 7.07 50.97 8.75
CA SER A 13 6.21 50.81 9.91
C SER A 13 6.30 49.36 10.46
N ARG A 14 5.98 49.19 11.74
CA ARG A 14 5.95 47.87 12.37
C ARG A 14 5.07 46.87 11.60
N GLU A 15 3.96 47.34 11.05
CA GLU A 15 3.03 46.55 10.23
C GLU A 15 3.62 46.18 8.86
N GLY A 16 4.30 47.12 8.20
CA GLY A 16 5.01 46.87 6.95
C GLY A 16 6.14 45.84 7.09
N ARG A 17 6.88 45.86 8.21
CA ARG A 17 7.91 44.83 8.50
C ARG A 17 7.32 43.47 8.73
N LEU A 18 6.21 43.36 9.45
CA LEU A 18 5.49 42.08 9.66
C LEU A 18 4.92 41.54 8.34
N PHE A 19 4.38 42.43 7.49
CA PHE A 19 3.90 42.08 6.16
C PHE A 19 5.05 41.57 5.29
N LEU A 20 6.20 42.26 5.27
CA LEU A 20 7.39 41.86 4.54
C LEU A 20 7.88 40.45 4.98
N GLN A 21 8.02 40.26 6.30
CA GLN A 21 8.44 38.96 6.84
C GLN A 21 7.47 37.82 6.49
N LYS A 22 6.18 38.09 6.59
CA LYS A 22 5.13 37.09 6.26
C LYS A 22 5.15 36.77 4.77
N THR A 23 5.28 37.78 3.91
CA THR A 23 5.33 37.60 2.46
C THR A 23 6.62 36.89 2.02
N ALA A 24 7.78 37.31 2.56
CA ALA A 24 9.06 36.65 2.31
C ALA A 24 9.02 35.17 2.68
N ARG A 25 8.48 34.87 3.85
CA ARG A 25 8.33 33.47 4.30
C ARG A 25 7.40 32.65 3.39
N SER A 26 6.29 33.25 2.94
CA SER A 26 5.38 32.59 2.02
C SER A 26 6.02 32.32 0.65
N ILE A 27 6.85 33.24 0.15
CA ILE A 27 7.56 33.10 -1.12
C ILE A 27 8.63 32.02 -1.02
N VAL A 28 9.50 32.06 -0.01
CA VAL A 28 10.58 31.08 0.20
C VAL A 28 10.00 29.67 0.39
N GLU A 29 8.85 29.56 1.06
CA GLU A 29 8.17 28.29 1.25
C GLU A 29 7.59 27.70 -0.04
N ILE A 30 7.20 28.51 -1.03
CA ILE A 30 6.58 28.08 -2.29
C ILE A 30 7.63 27.93 -3.38
N GLN A 31 8.56 28.89 -3.48
CA GLN A 31 9.61 28.91 -4.51
C GLN A 31 10.89 29.54 -3.98
N PRO A 32 11.80 28.74 -3.41
CA PRO A 32 13.04 29.23 -2.81
C PRO A 32 14.08 29.76 -3.82
N ASP A 33 13.93 29.46 -5.13
CA ASP A 33 14.91 29.76 -6.18
C ASP A 33 14.51 30.97 -7.06
N LEU A 34 14.05 32.04 -6.46
CA LEU A 34 13.83 33.30 -7.18
C LEU A 34 15.14 34.08 -7.29
N HIS A 35 15.66 34.20 -8.51
CA HIS A 35 17.00 34.72 -8.77
C HIS A 35 17.03 36.20 -9.19
N SER A 36 15.88 36.80 -9.44
CA SER A 36 15.79 38.22 -9.83
C SER A 36 14.61 38.93 -9.18
N ILE A 37 14.73 40.25 -9.07
CA ILE A 37 13.64 41.11 -8.57
C ILE A 37 12.40 40.98 -9.48
N ALA A 38 12.61 40.83 -10.79
CA ALA A 38 11.52 40.62 -11.75
C ALA A 38 10.78 39.29 -11.53
N ASP A 39 11.50 38.20 -11.18
CA ASP A 39 10.86 36.91 -10.87
C ASP A 39 9.97 37.03 -9.62
N ILE A 40 10.43 37.77 -8.60
CA ILE A 40 9.65 37.99 -7.38
C ILE A 40 8.42 38.84 -7.68
N GLU A 41 8.54 39.88 -8.52
CA GLU A 41 7.43 40.74 -8.91
C GLU A 41 6.35 39.96 -9.64
N ILE A 42 6.72 39.15 -10.65
CA ILE A 42 5.83 38.25 -11.38
C ILE A 42 5.18 37.26 -10.41
N PHE A 43 5.96 36.69 -9.49
CA PHE A 43 5.46 35.74 -8.53
C PHE A 43 4.47 36.34 -7.52
N LEU A 44 4.70 37.60 -7.09
CA LEU A 44 3.75 38.35 -6.29
C LEU A 44 2.43 38.56 -7.03
N GLU A 45 2.47 38.93 -8.32
CA GLU A 45 1.27 39.07 -9.15
C GLU A 45 0.51 37.75 -9.27
N VAL A 46 1.20 36.62 -9.50
CA VAL A 46 0.60 35.28 -9.56
C VAL A 46 -0.03 34.89 -8.23
N LEU A 47 0.54 35.28 -7.11
CA LEU A 47 -0.01 35.10 -5.77
C LEU A 47 -1.19 36.05 -5.45
N GLY A 48 -1.52 36.98 -6.36
CA GLY A 48 -2.63 37.92 -6.22
C GLY A 48 -2.30 39.17 -5.40
N TYR A 49 -1.00 39.47 -5.19
CA TYR A 49 -0.59 40.73 -4.60
C TYR A 49 -0.81 41.88 -5.62
N THR A 50 -1.48 42.89 -5.17
CA THR A 50 -1.77 44.07 -6.01
C THR A 50 -0.96 45.28 -5.58
N ARG A 51 -0.81 46.26 -6.49
CA ARG A 51 -0.19 47.55 -6.18
C ARG A 51 -0.87 48.20 -4.97
N LYS A 52 -2.19 48.07 -4.85
CA LYS A 52 -2.94 48.61 -3.71
C LYS A 52 -2.52 47.97 -2.38
N MET A 53 -2.36 46.64 -2.36
CA MET A 53 -1.89 45.93 -1.16
C MET A 53 -0.45 46.35 -0.77
N ALA A 54 0.42 46.54 -1.74
CA ALA A 54 1.77 47.06 -1.49
C ALA A 54 1.73 48.46 -0.86
N THR A 55 0.93 49.38 -1.42
CA THR A 55 0.82 50.74 -0.89
C THR A 55 0.16 50.84 0.48
N GLU A 56 -0.84 50.01 0.76
CA GLU A 56 -1.48 49.91 2.09
C GLU A 56 -0.50 49.43 3.18
N ASN A 57 0.52 48.68 2.80
CA ASN A 57 1.55 48.16 3.72
C ASN A 57 2.86 48.97 3.71
N GLY A 58 2.85 50.20 3.12
CA GLY A 58 3.96 51.16 3.17
C GLY A 58 4.99 51.00 2.06
N PHE A 59 4.69 50.26 0.99
CA PHE A 59 5.55 50.14 -0.19
C PHE A 59 5.00 51.00 -1.33
N HIS A 60 5.87 51.64 -2.10
CA HIS A 60 5.47 52.53 -3.18
C HIS A 60 4.70 51.80 -4.31
N ASP A 61 5.15 50.61 -4.66
CA ASP A 61 4.54 49.72 -5.67
C ASP A 61 4.99 48.26 -5.46
N LEU A 62 4.58 47.41 -6.38
CA LEU A 62 4.90 45.99 -6.31
C LEU A 62 6.39 45.73 -6.56
N HIS A 63 7.01 46.50 -7.43
CA HIS A 63 8.44 46.42 -7.71
C HIS A 63 9.29 46.83 -6.48
N HIS A 64 8.86 47.86 -5.76
CA HIS A 64 9.47 48.26 -4.51
C HIS A 64 9.36 47.17 -3.43
N LEU A 65 8.19 46.55 -3.30
CA LEU A 65 8.01 45.39 -2.43
C LEU A 65 8.92 44.21 -2.86
N ALA A 66 8.99 43.91 -4.16
CA ALA A 66 9.84 42.81 -4.69
C ALA A 66 11.33 43.06 -4.40
N ARG A 67 11.77 44.30 -4.46
CA ARG A 67 13.15 44.71 -4.16
C ARG A 67 13.52 44.46 -2.69
N TYR A 68 12.62 44.82 -1.77
CA TYR A 68 12.82 44.52 -0.34
C TYR A 68 12.79 43.01 -0.07
N LEU A 69 11.86 42.27 -0.69
CA LEU A 69 11.77 40.85 -0.57
C LEU A 69 13.01 40.15 -1.11
N TYR A 70 13.60 40.60 -2.20
CA TYR A 70 14.83 40.03 -2.75
C TYR A 70 15.98 40.06 -1.75
N GLY A 71 16.20 41.18 -1.06
CA GLY A 71 17.21 41.31 -0.01
C GLY A 71 16.92 40.42 1.22
N PHE A 72 15.64 40.23 1.54
CA PHE A 72 15.20 39.38 2.65
C PHE A 72 15.31 37.89 2.34
N ILE A 73 14.99 37.48 1.12
CA ILE A 73 15.03 36.09 0.65
C ILE A 73 16.47 35.56 0.59
N ASP A 74 17.43 36.37 0.13
CA ASP A 74 18.85 35.99 0.11
C ASP A 74 19.37 35.62 1.52
N HIS A 75 18.91 36.35 2.54
CA HIS A 75 19.29 36.07 3.94
C HIS A 75 18.64 34.80 4.51
N TYR A 76 17.40 34.50 4.11
CA TYR A 76 16.71 33.26 4.52
C TYR A 76 17.26 32.03 3.81
N THR A 77 17.62 32.16 2.53
CA THR A 77 18.19 31.04 1.73
C THR A 77 19.57 30.63 2.25
N ASP A 78 20.41 31.58 2.69
CA ASP A 78 21.71 31.26 3.27
C ASP A 78 21.61 30.61 4.66
N ALA A 79 20.63 30.99 5.46
CA ALA A 79 20.36 30.35 6.76
C ALA A 79 19.80 28.95 6.60
N GLU A 80 18.95 28.71 5.59
CA GLU A 80 18.44 27.35 5.28
C GLU A 80 19.46 26.49 4.54
N LYS A 81 20.28 27.03 3.65
CA LYS A 81 21.41 26.29 3.05
C LYS A 81 22.38 25.78 4.11
N ASN A 82 22.66 26.59 5.13
CA ASN A 82 23.50 26.16 6.25
C ASN A 82 22.81 25.12 7.14
N ARG A 83 21.49 25.15 7.29
CA ARG A 83 20.73 24.07 7.96
C ARG A 83 20.64 22.81 7.09
N GLY A 84 20.37 22.95 5.80
CA GLY A 84 20.25 21.83 4.87
C GLY A 84 21.57 21.10 4.61
N ALA A 85 22.70 21.80 4.63
CA ALA A 85 24.04 21.19 4.53
C ALA A 85 24.40 20.34 5.76
N TYR A 86 23.89 20.69 6.94
CA TYR A 86 24.08 19.89 8.16
C TYR A 86 23.18 18.67 8.23
N GLU A 87 21.97 18.69 7.62
CA GLU A 87 21.05 17.54 7.61
C GLU A 87 21.34 16.52 6.51
N SER A 88 22.09 16.89 5.47
CA SER A 88 22.33 15.98 4.33
C SER A 88 23.39 14.89 4.58
N THR A 89 24.14 14.97 5.66
CA THR A 89 25.22 14.00 6.00
C THR A 89 24.81 12.96 7.05
N LEU A 90 23.68 13.10 7.71
CA LEU A 90 23.33 12.20 8.80
C LEU A 90 22.28 11.15 8.39
N LEU A 91 22.66 9.90 8.61
CA LEU A 91 21.77 8.79 8.92
C LEU A 91 20.54 9.30 9.66
N PHE A 92 19.34 8.92 9.18
CA PHE A 92 18.06 9.30 9.78
C PHE A 92 18.12 9.28 11.30
N PRO A 93 17.63 10.30 12.02
CA PRO A 93 17.61 10.27 13.46
C PRO A 93 16.93 8.98 13.94
N ILE A 94 17.57 8.25 14.83
CA ILE A 94 17.13 6.93 15.33
C ILE A 94 15.66 6.95 15.76
N THR A 95 15.21 8.08 16.33
CA THR A 95 13.80 8.31 16.70
C THR A 95 12.82 8.25 15.52
N SER A 96 13.26 8.69 14.32
CA SER A 96 12.43 8.63 13.11
C SER A 96 12.35 7.21 12.53
N ILE A 97 13.43 6.43 12.66
CA ILE A 97 13.46 5.02 12.24
C ILE A 97 12.53 4.18 13.13
N GLY A 98 12.60 4.36 14.45
CA GLY A 98 11.73 3.65 15.39
C GLY A 98 10.25 3.92 15.14
N ARG A 99 9.88 5.17 14.88
CA ARG A 99 8.49 5.53 14.53
C ARG A 99 8.04 4.91 13.21
N ARG A 100 8.90 4.91 12.18
CA ARG A 100 8.59 4.30 10.87
C ARG A 100 8.51 2.78 10.96
N LEU A 101 9.37 2.16 11.75
CA LEU A 101 9.30 0.73 12.04
C LEU A 101 7.99 0.37 12.75
N GLY A 102 7.59 1.14 13.76
CA GLY A 102 6.29 0.98 14.42
C GLY A 102 5.11 1.14 13.46
N GLN A 103 5.17 2.09 12.54
CA GLN A 103 4.17 2.26 11.49
C GLN A 103 4.14 1.07 10.52
N ALA A 104 5.31 0.58 10.09
CA ALA A 104 5.42 -0.58 9.20
C ALA A 104 4.87 -1.86 9.85
N LEU A 105 5.22 -2.11 11.11
CA LEU A 105 4.68 -3.22 11.90
C LEU A 105 3.17 -3.10 12.09
N SER A 106 2.68 -1.90 12.37
CA SER A 106 1.23 -1.65 12.47
C SER A 106 0.52 -1.90 11.14
N GLY A 107 1.14 -1.53 10.01
CA GLY A 107 0.62 -1.83 8.66
C GLY A 107 0.62 -3.33 8.32
N ALA A 108 1.56 -4.10 8.88
CA ALA A 108 1.65 -5.55 8.69
C ALA A 108 0.84 -6.35 9.73
N SER A 109 0.27 -5.68 10.75
CA SER A 109 -0.47 -6.32 11.85
C SER A 109 -1.64 -7.20 11.40
N PRO A 110 -2.38 -6.92 10.31
CA PRO A 110 -3.44 -7.79 9.83
C PRO A 110 -2.97 -9.21 9.56
N TRP A 111 -1.89 -9.32 8.83
CA TRP A 111 -1.35 -10.60 8.42
C TRP A 111 -0.58 -11.29 9.55
N LEU A 112 0.37 -10.58 10.16
CA LEU A 112 1.19 -11.12 11.23
C LEU A 112 0.34 -11.50 12.47
N GLY A 113 -0.60 -10.63 12.85
CA GLY A 113 -1.49 -10.88 13.97
C GLY A 113 -2.37 -12.11 13.73
N SER A 114 -2.92 -12.28 12.52
CA SER A 114 -3.72 -13.45 12.16
C SER A 114 -2.92 -14.74 12.24
N LEU A 115 -1.66 -14.75 11.78
CA LEU A 115 -0.79 -15.92 11.89
C LEU A 115 -0.46 -16.25 13.36
N ILE A 116 -0.08 -15.25 14.15
CA ILE A 116 0.24 -15.47 15.58
C ILE A 116 -0.99 -16.04 16.31
N VAL A 117 -2.16 -15.45 16.10
CA VAL A 117 -3.40 -15.89 16.75
C VAL A 117 -3.78 -17.32 16.31
N LEU A 118 -3.59 -17.66 15.04
CA LEU A 118 -3.81 -19.00 14.54
C LEU A 118 -2.86 -20.01 15.19
N PHE A 119 -1.56 -19.75 15.22
CA PHE A 119 -0.58 -20.69 15.77
C PHE A 119 -0.67 -20.84 17.29
N VAL A 120 -1.04 -19.79 18.02
CA VAL A 120 -1.13 -19.83 19.49
C VAL A 120 -2.47 -20.39 19.97
N PHE A 121 -3.56 -20.00 19.31
CA PHE A 121 -4.93 -20.31 19.78
C PHE A 121 -5.70 -21.26 18.86
N GLY A 122 -5.16 -21.60 17.71
CA GLY A 122 -5.82 -22.47 16.74
C GLY A 122 -6.98 -21.83 15.98
N VAL A 123 -7.17 -20.50 16.11
CA VAL A 123 -8.28 -19.75 15.53
C VAL A 123 -7.79 -18.42 15.00
N SER A 124 -8.20 -18.04 13.80
CA SER A 124 -7.92 -16.73 13.22
C SER A 124 -9.11 -16.22 12.41
N THR A 125 -8.97 -15.05 11.80
CA THR A 125 -9.98 -14.50 10.87
C THR A 125 -10.06 -15.23 9.52
N TRP A 126 -9.13 -16.13 9.25
CA TRP A 126 -8.98 -16.83 7.97
C TRP A 126 -9.28 -18.33 8.08
N MET A 127 -9.03 -18.90 9.27
CA MET A 127 -9.12 -20.34 9.51
C MET A 127 -9.27 -20.64 11.00
N ALA A 128 -9.85 -21.79 11.34
CA ALA A 128 -9.80 -22.35 12.69
C ALA A 128 -9.47 -23.83 12.60
N TRP A 129 -8.59 -24.30 13.49
CA TRP A 129 -8.32 -25.73 13.62
C TRP A 129 -9.55 -26.44 14.20
N GLY A 130 -9.77 -27.69 13.77
CA GLY A 130 -10.92 -28.46 14.24
C GLY A 130 -12.23 -28.19 13.49
N LEU A 131 -12.20 -27.37 12.41
CA LEU A 131 -13.32 -27.31 11.48
C LEU A 131 -13.38 -28.60 10.63
N PRO A 132 -14.58 -29.10 10.27
CA PRO A 132 -14.72 -30.14 9.28
C PRO A 132 -14.02 -29.77 7.98
N LEU A 133 -13.38 -30.74 7.32
CA LEU A 133 -12.54 -30.50 6.14
C LEU A 133 -13.35 -29.90 4.98
N SER A 134 -14.60 -30.30 4.80
CA SER A 134 -15.53 -29.77 3.82
C SER A 134 -15.80 -28.26 4.04
N VAL A 135 -16.10 -27.90 5.28
CA VAL A 135 -16.35 -26.50 5.67
C VAL A 135 -15.08 -25.66 5.50
N MET A 136 -13.93 -26.18 5.96
CA MET A 136 -12.65 -25.51 5.83
C MET A 136 -12.28 -25.25 4.37
N THR A 137 -12.46 -26.27 3.51
CA THR A 137 -12.21 -26.18 2.07
C THR A 137 -13.02 -25.04 1.43
N VAL A 138 -14.34 -25.07 1.62
CA VAL A 138 -15.23 -24.08 0.98
C VAL A 138 -15.07 -22.69 1.59
N PHE A 139 -14.80 -22.59 2.90
CA PHE A 139 -14.54 -21.32 3.56
C PHE A 139 -13.26 -20.65 3.06
N ILE A 140 -12.12 -21.37 3.01
CA ILE A 140 -10.84 -20.79 2.56
C ILE A 140 -10.91 -20.49 1.06
N LEU A 141 -11.59 -21.31 0.26
CA LEU A 141 -11.86 -21.01 -1.14
C LEU A 141 -12.61 -19.66 -1.28
N GLY A 142 -13.64 -19.47 -0.47
CA GLY A 142 -14.36 -18.20 -0.40
C GLY A 142 -13.46 -17.03 -0.04
N VAL A 143 -12.59 -17.20 0.96
CA VAL A 143 -11.58 -16.19 1.34
C VAL A 143 -10.67 -15.86 0.15
N TYR A 144 -10.15 -16.85 -0.57
CA TYR A 144 -9.29 -16.62 -1.74
C TYR A 144 -10.02 -15.85 -2.85
N PHE A 145 -11.27 -16.22 -3.14
CA PHE A 145 -12.10 -15.44 -4.08
C PHE A 145 -12.32 -14.02 -3.60
N GLY A 146 -12.63 -13.83 -2.33
CA GLY A 146 -12.80 -12.49 -1.74
C GLY A 146 -11.54 -11.62 -1.83
N VAL A 147 -10.37 -12.21 -1.58
CA VAL A 147 -9.07 -11.55 -1.75
C VAL A 147 -8.82 -11.20 -3.21
N LEU A 148 -9.01 -12.13 -4.13
CA LEU A 148 -8.76 -11.94 -5.56
C LEU A 148 -9.63 -10.84 -6.15
N ILE A 149 -10.93 -10.84 -5.83
CA ILE A 149 -11.90 -9.87 -6.37
C ILE A 149 -11.66 -8.48 -5.81
N SER A 150 -11.27 -8.38 -4.53
CA SER A 150 -11.05 -7.09 -3.89
C SER A 150 -9.73 -6.44 -4.29
N GLU A 151 -8.72 -7.19 -4.72
CA GLU A 151 -7.36 -6.63 -4.94
C GLU A 151 -7.31 -5.62 -6.07
N GLY A 152 -7.85 -5.93 -7.23
CA GLY A 152 -7.90 -5.00 -8.34
C GLY A 152 -8.55 -3.66 -7.95
N PRO A 153 -9.77 -3.65 -7.43
CA PRO A 153 -10.40 -2.45 -6.88
C PRO A 153 -9.55 -1.72 -5.83
N ILE A 154 -8.91 -2.44 -4.90
CA ILE A 154 -8.07 -1.84 -3.86
C ILE A 154 -6.92 -1.03 -4.47
N GLN A 155 -6.23 -1.57 -5.46
CA GLN A 155 -5.14 -0.88 -6.14
C GLN A 155 -5.64 0.40 -6.84
N VAL A 156 -6.78 0.32 -7.53
CA VAL A 156 -7.42 1.49 -8.18
C VAL A 156 -7.80 2.55 -7.14
N PHE A 157 -8.49 2.14 -6.08
CA PHE A 157 -8.97 3.07 -5.06
C PHE A 157 -7.84 3.71 -4.27
N ASN A 158 -6.83 2.95 -3.91
CA ASN A 158 -5.64 3.48 -3.24
C ASN A 158 -4.95 4.55 -4.10
N ARG A 159 -4.81 4.31 -5.42
CA ARG A 159 -4.24 5.26 -6.36
C ARG A 159 -5.07 6.54 -6.46
N LEU A 160 -6.38 6.42 -6.68
CA LEU A 160 -7.28 7.57 -6.82
C LEU A 160 -7.41 8.36 -5.52
N LEU A 161 -7.56 7.68 -4.38
CA LEU A 161 -7.65 8.34 -3.07
C LEU A 161 -6.38 9.13 -2.77
N THR A 162 -5.22 8.53 -2.95
CA THR A 162 -3.93 9.19 -2.70
C THR A 162 -3.76 10.40 -3.63
N PHE A 163 -4.12 10.27 -4.91
CA PHE A 163 -4.02 11.34 -5.90
C PHE A 163 -4.88 12.55 -5.53
N TYR A 164 -6.19 12.36 -5.34
CA TYR A 164 -7.10 13.47 -5.04
C TYR A 164 -6.95 14.02 -3.61
N TYR A 165 -6.54 13.18 -2.67
CA TYR A 165 -6.23 13.63 -1.32
C TYR A 165 -5.02 14.59 -1.30
N ASN A 166 -3.94 14.25 -2.02
CA ASN A 166 -2.76 15.12 -2.14
C ASN A 166 -3.08 16.45 -2.86
N GLN A 167 -4.08 16.46 -3.74
CA GLN A 167 -4.61 17.68 -4.36
C GLN A 167 -5.59 18.46 -3.47
N SER A 168 -5.82 18.02 -2.22
CA SER A 168 -6.82 18.61 -1.32
C SER A 168 -8.25 18.63 -1.88
N ASN A 169 -8.55 17.78 -2.87
CA ASN A 169 -9.87 17.66 -3.51
C ASN A 169 -10.79 16.72 -2.73
N LEU A 170 -11.22 17.14 -1.55
CA LEU A 170 -12.07 16.34 -0.65
C LEU A 170 -13.43 15.94 -1.25
N PRO A 171 -14.12 16.76 -2.08
CA PRO A 171 -15.36 16.33 -2.73
C PRO A 171 -15.17 15.10 -3.62
N GLU A 172 -14.07 15.05 -4.40
CA GLU A 172 -13.77 13.90 -5.26
C GLU A 172 -13.34 12.66 -4.45
N VAL A 173 -12.58 12.85 -3.37
CA VAL A 173 -12.25 11.78 -2.42
C VAL A 173 -13.52 11.12 -1.87
N ARG A 174 -14.53 11.91 -1.46
CA ARG A 174 -15.83 11.37 -0.98
C ARG A 174 -16.57 10.60 -2.06
N ARG A 175 -16.53 11.10 -3.30
CA ARG A 175 -17.17 10.45 -4.44
C ARG A 175 -16.51 9.09 -4.74
N ILE A 176 -15.17 9.05 -4.73
CA ILE A 176 -14.41 7.83 -4.92
C ILE A 176 -14.75 6.81 -3.84
N LEU A 177 -14.80 7.22 -2.57
CA LEU A 177 -15.18 6.33 -1.47
C LEU A 177 -16.56 5.70 -1.70
N LYS A 178 -17.59 6.51 -2.04
CA LYS A 178 -18.92 5.99 -2.32
C LYS A 178 -18.92 5.02 -3.50
N ARG A 179 -18.20 5.35 -4.58
CA ARG A 179 -18.06 4.47 -5.76
C ARG A 179 -17.33 3.18 -5.41
N SER A 180 -16.30 3.24 -4.55
CA SER A 180 -15.56 2.08 -4.09
C SER A 180 -16.48 1.03 -3.47
N TYR A 181 -17.32 1.47 -2.53
CA TYR A 181 -18.29 0.57 -1.90
C TYR A 181 -19.35 0.06 -2.88
N SER A 182 -19.85 0.92 -3.80
CA SER A 182 -20.82 0.48 -4.81
C SER A 182 -20.23 -0.56 -5.77
N VAL A 183 -19.01 -0.33 -6.26
CA VAL A 183 -18.30 -1.30 -7.13
C VAL A 183 -18.06 -2.61 -6.38
N LEU A 184 -17.64 -2.55 -5.11
CA LEU A 184 -17.46 -3.73 -4.29
C LEU A 184 -18.75 -4.52 -4.15
N VAL A 185 -19.86 -3.87 -3.82
CA VAL A 185 -21.16 -4.55 -3.68
C VAL A 185 -21.56 -5.25 -4.98
N VAL A 186 -21.42 -4.58 -6.14
CA VAL A 186 -21.71 -5.20 -7.44
C VAL A 186 -20.80 -6.41 -7.70
N MET A 187 -19.49 -6.25 -7.50
CA MET A 187 -18.53 -7.35 -7.70
C MET A 187 -18.79 -8.52 -6.75
N LEU A 188 -19.08 -8.24 -5.48
CA LEU A 188 -19.47 -9.27 -4.52
C LEU A 188 -20.74 -9.99 -4.97
N THR A 189 -21.78 -9.26 -5.34
CA THR A 189 -23.04 -9.88 -5.78
C THR A 189 -22.81 -10.83 -6.96
N VAL A 190 -22.05 -10.40 -7.96
CA VAL A 190 -21.72 -11.24 -9.12
C VAL A 190 -20.93 -12.46 -8.71
N THR A 191 -19.93 -12.31 -7.84
CA THR A 191 -19.07 -13.42 -7.41
C THR A 191 -19.78 -14.38 -6.49
N LEU A 192 -20.54 -13.86 -5.52
CA LEU A 192 -21.34 -14.71 -4.63
C LEU A 192 -22.39 -15.47 -5.42
N GLY A 193 -22.99 -14.83 -6.45
CA GLY A 193 -23.87 -15.50 -7.39
C GLY A 193 -23.16 -16.62 -8.17
N ALA A 194 -21.94 -16.36 -8.67
CA ALA A 194 -21.15 -17.37 -9.36
C ALA A 194 -20.73 -18.53 -8.44
N LEU A 195 -20.31 -18.24 -7.19
CA LEU A 195 -20.00 -19.25 -6.19
C LEU A 195 -21.22 -20.10 -5.84
N TYR A 196 -22.39 -19.48 -5.73
CA TYR A 196 -23.63 -20.17 -5.47
C TYR A 196 -23.99 -21.13 -6.61
N VAL A 197 -23.95 -20.65 -7.86
CA VAL A 197 -24.16 -21.49 -9.05
C VAL A 197 -23.14 -22.63 -9.14
N PHE A 198 -21.86 -22.33 -8.89
CA PHE A 198 -20.82 -23.37 -8.82
C PHE A 198 -21.13 -24.41 -7.74
N GLY A 199 -21.57 -23.98 -6.55
CA GLY A 199 -21.94 -24.87 -5.46
C GLY A 199 -23.07 -25.81 -5.83
N ILE A 200 -24.11 -25.31 -6.52
CA ILE A 200 -25.22 -26.15 -7.02
C ILE A 200 -24.71 -27.17 -8.04
N VAL A 201 -23.92 -26.74 -9.03
CA VAL A 201 -23.37 -27.62 -10.07
C VAL A 201 -22.44 -28.69 -9.47
N ALA A 202 -21.67 -28.31 -8.45
CA ALA A 202 -20.77 -29.22 -7.74
C ALA A 202 -21.45 -30.07 -6.65
N ASN A 203 -22.79 -29.98 -6.50
CA ASN A 203 -23.57 -30.66 -5.47
C ASN A 203 -23.04 -30.42 -4.04
N ILE A 204 -22.55 -29.23 -3.75
CA ILE A 204 -22.08 -28.85 -2.41
C ILE A 204 -23.30 -28.58 -1.52
N PRO A 205 -23.41 -29.15 -0.33
CA PRO A 205 -24.52 -28.87 0.57
C PRO A 205 -24.63 -27.38 0.93
N ASP A 206 -25.85 -26.83 0.93
CA ASP A 206 -26.12 -25.42 1.15
C ASP A 206 -25.48 -24.88 2.43
N GLY A 207 -25.49 -25.68 3.51
CA GLY A 207 -24.87 -25.30 4.78
C GLY A 207 -23.35 -25.07 4.65
N VAL A 208 -22.66 -25.90 3.85
CA VAL A 208 -21.21 -25.78 3.61
C VAL A 208 -20.93 -24.60 2.67
N LEU A 209 -21.76 -24.45 1.62
CA LEU A 209 -21.63 -23.37 0.64
C LEU A 209 -21.77 -21.98 1.30
N LEU A 210 -22.66 -21.85 2.28
CA LEU A 210 -22.86 -20.61 3.03
C LEU A 210 -21.57 -20.12 3.69
N PHE A 211 -20.73 -21.03 4.20
CA PHE A 211 -19.43 -20.63 4.79
C PHE A 211 -18.48 -20.02 3.76
N GLY A 212 -18.44 -20.54 2.54
CA GLY A 212 -17.65 -19.93 1.46
C GLY A 212 -18.14 -18.53 1.09
N ILE A 213 -19.46 -18.38 0.99
CA ILE A 213 -20.09 -17.08 0.73
C ILE A 213 -19.76 -16.07 1.83
N VAL A 214 -19.87 -16.47 3.10
CA VAL A 214 -19.51 -15.64 4.26
C VAL A 214 -18.02 -15.30 4.23
N GLY A 215 -17.14 -16.26 3.96
CA GLY A 215 -15.70 -16.02 3.83
C GLY A 215 -15.36 -14.99 2.76
N ALA A 216 -15.93 -15.14 1.55
CA ALA A 216 -15.71 -14.21 0.44
C ALA A 216 -16.20 -12.79 0.76
N ALA A 217 -17.43 -12.67 1.26
CA ALA A 217 -18.03 -11.37 1.58
C ALA A 217 -17.27 -10.65 2.69
N THR A 218 -16.93 -11.39 3.75
CA THR A 218 -16.22 -10.85 4.92
C THR A 218 -14.88 -10.27 4.53
N ILE A 219 -14.04 -11.05 3.86
CA ILE A 219 -12.68 -10.61 3.54
C ILE A 219 -12.68 -9.47 2.52
N ALA A 220 -13.52 -9.53 1.50
CA ALA A 220 -13.58 -8.48 0.49
C ALA A 220 -14.07 -7.15 1.06
N PHE A 221 -15.14 -7.16 1.88
CA PHE A 221 -15.65 -5.96 2.53
C PHE A 221 -14.63 -5.35 3.51
N HIS A 222 -14.03 -6.21 4.32
CA HIS A 222 -12.98 -5.83 5.24
C HIS A 222 -11.81 -5.13 4.52
N ARG A 223 -11.25 -5.75 3.47
CA ARG A 223 -10.10 -5.21 2.75
C ARG A 223 -10.36 -3.85 2.14
N VAL A 224 -11.53 -3.63 1.53
CA VAL A 224 -11.88 -2.33 0.95
C VAL A 224 -12.09 -1.25 2.03
N SER A 225 -12.62 -1.62 3.19
CA SER A 225 -12.82 -0.69 4.32
C SER A 225 -11.50 -0.09 4.83
N TYR A 226 -10.37 -0.78 4.66
CA TYR A 226 -9.05 -0.31 5.10
C TYR A 226 -8.29 0.51 4.06
N VAL A 227 -8.74 0.57 2.81
CA VAL A 227 -8.03 1.34 1.76
C VAL A 227 -7.75 2.80 2.17
N PRO A 228 -8.71 3.56 2.74
CA PRO A 228 -8.43 4.92 3.18
C PRO A 228 -7.37 5.02 4.29
N ILE A 229 -7.33 4.06 5.19
CA ILE A 229 -6.34 4.00 6.28
C ILE A 229 -4.93 3.81 5.72
N TYR A 230 -4.78 2.92 4.72
CA TYR A 230 -3.51 2.73 4.01
C TYR A 230 -3.13 3.97 3.19
N ALA A 231 -4.07 4.57 2.47
CA ALA A 231 -3.82 5.77 1.67
C ALA A 231 -3.38 6.96 2.52
N LEU A 232 -3.93 7.10 3.73
CA LEU A 232 -3.62 8.17 4.68
C LEU A 232 -2.46 7.83 5.63
N LYS A 233 -1.91 6.61 5.55
CA LYS A 233 -0.83 6.10 6.42
C LYS A 233 -1.18 6.11 7.92
N GLU A 234 -2.45 5.95 8.27
CA GLU A 234 -2.93 5.97 9.65
C GLU A 234 -2.95 4.56 10.28
N PHE A 235 -1.81 3.88 10.23
CA PHE A 235 -1.66 2.49 10.64
C PHE A 235 -1.94 2.19 12.11
N ARG A 236 -1.89 3.21 12.99
CA ARG A 236 -2.27 3.04 14.40
C ARG A 236 -3.69 2.50 14.55
N ASP A 237 -4.60 3.02 13.74
CA ASP A 237 -6.00 2.62 13.83
C ASP A 237 -6.24 1.23 13.24
N LEU A 238 -5.44 0.87 12.25
CA LEU A 238 -5.41 -0.50 11.74
C LEU A 238 -5.02 -1.47 12.87
N LEU A 239 -3.90 -1.19 13.56
CA LEU A 239 -3.41 -2.01 14.67
C LEU A 239 -4.47 -2.15 15.78
N VAL A 240 -5.07 -1.04 16.20
CA VAL A 240 -6.09 -1.04 17.28
C VAL A 240 -7.32 -1.84 16.84
N SER A 241 -7.80 -1.66 15.60
CA SER A 241 -8.96 -2.39 15.08
C SER A 241 -8.71 -3.90 15.03
N TYR A 242 -7.53 -4.32 14.56
CA TYR A 242 -7.18 -5.74 14.53
C TYR A 242 -6.98 -6.33 15.92
N PHE A 243 -6.34 -5.61 16.82
CA PHE A 243 -6.19 -6.04 18.21
C PHE A 243 -7.55 -6.28 18.87
N LEU A 244 -8.47 -5.31 18.75
CA LEU A 244 -9.83 -5.45 19.29
C LEU A 244 -10.61 -6.59 18.63
N ALA A 245 -10.44 -6.79 17.32
CA ALA A 245 -11.08 -7.86 16.60
C ALA A 245 -10.56 -9.25 17.04
N PHE A 246 -9.25 -9.42 17.24
CA PHE A 246 -8.70 -10.66 17.77
C PHE A 246 -9.13 -10.93 19.20
N VAL A 247 -9.13 -9.91 20.05
CA VAL A 247 -9.66 -10.06 21.42
C VAL A 247 -11.12 -10.48 21.37
N SER A 248 -11.96 -9.85 20.54
CA SER A 248 -13.36 -10.22 20.39
C SER A 248 -13.52 -11.65 19.86
N LEU A 249 -12.78 -12.02 18.80
CA LEU A 249 -12.80 -13.35 18.22
C LEU A 249 -12.48 -14.42 19.27
N LEU A 250 -11.40 -14.25 20.00
CA LEU A 250 -10.95 -15.21 21.02
C LEU A 250 -11.93 -15.27 22.18
N THR A 251 -12.35 -14.11 22.71
CA THR A 251 -13.29 -14.03 23.83
C THR A 251 -14.59 -14.74 23.48
N VAL A 252 -15.18 -14.44 22.32
CA VAL A 252 -16.44 -15.06 21.88
C VAL A 252 -16.25 -16.56 21.63
N TYR A 253 -15.16 -16.95 20.97
CA TYR A 253 -14.87 -18.36 20.65
C TYR A 253 -14.74 -19.22 21.91
N PHE A 254 -13.98 -18.76 22.91
CA PHE A 254 -13.78 -19.52 24.13
C PHE A 254 -14.94 -19.38 25.13
N LEU A 255 -15.57 -18.20 25.23
CA LEU A 255 -16.72 -17.97 26.11
C LEU A 255 -17.93 -18.79 25.67
N LEU A 256 -18.15 -18.96 24.36
CA LEU A 256 -19.26 -19.75 23.84
C LEU A 256 -18.98 -21.27 23.83
N ALA A 257 -17.76 -21.71 24.18
CA ALA A 257 -17.42 -23.13 24.19
C ALA A 257 -18.37 -24.01 25.04
N PRO A 258 -18.79 -23.60 26.24
CA PRO A 258 -19.72 -24.39 27.04
C PRO A 258 -21.17 -24.32 26.54
N LEU A 259 -21.54 -23.26 25.80
CA LEU A 259 -22.92 -23.04 25.32
C LEU A 259 -23.16 -23.64 23.93
N ILE A 260 -22.13 -23.62 23.09
CA ILE A 260 -22.18 -24.08 21.70
C ILE A 260 -21.13 -25.16 21.51
N PRO A 261 -21.51 -26.45 21.58
CA PRO A 261 -20.56 -27.55 21.45
C PRO A 261 -20.00 -27.72 20.03
N PHE A 262 -20.72 -27.20 19.01
CA PHE A 262 -20.33 -27.33 17.60
C PHE A 262 -19.25 -26.30 17.23
N PRO A 263 -18.00 -26.71 16.93
CA PRO A 263 -16.88 -25.82 16.63
C PRO A 263 -17.18 -24.85 15.46
N THR A 264 -17.90 -25.36 14.46
CA THR A 264 -18.26 -24.60 13.25
C THR A 264 -19.14 -23.40 13.57
N THR A 265 -20.26 -23.63 14.31
CA THR A 265 -21.18 -22.56 14.69
C THR A 265 -20.50 -21.56 15.61
N ARG A 266 -19.70 -22.03 16.54
CA ARG A 266 -18.92 -21.21 17.46
C ARG A 266 -17.93 -20.32 16.71
N TYR A 267 -17.23 -20.86 15.69
CA TYR A 267 -16.31 -20.10 14.85
C TYR A 267 -17.03 -19.02 14.06
N VAL A 268 -18.18 -19.33 13.45
CA VAL A 268 -18.95 -18.32 12.69
C VAL A 268 -19.41 -17.15 13.56
N VAL A 269 -19.92 -17.43 14.75
CA VAL A 269 -20.37 -16.37 15.68
C VAL A 269 -19.19 -15.50 16.12
N SER A 270 -18.05 -16.12 16.44
CA SER A 270 -16.85 -15.39 16.84
C SER A 270 -16.25 -14.59 15.67
N LEU A 271 -16.23 -15.17 14.46
CA LEU A 271 -15.81 -14.47 13.26
C LEU A 271 -16.72 -13.27 12.96
N ALA A 272 -18.03 -13.44 13.07
CA ALA A 272 -18.99 -12.34 12.88
C ALA A 272 -18.70 -11.17 13.84
N SER A 273 -18.40 -11.45 15.10
CA SER A 273 -18.04 -10.42 16.08
C SER A 273 -16.76 -9.65 15.69
N ALA A 274 -15.74 -10.37 15.24
CA ALA A 274 -14.49 -9.78 14.77
C ALA A 274 -14.71 -8.93 13.50
N VAL A 275 -15.48 -9.44 12.53
CA VAL A 275 -15.78 -8.74 11.27
C VAL A 275 -16.58 -7.47 11.50
N ILE A 276 -17.51 -7.46 12.44
CA ILE A 276 -18.24 -6.26 12.84
C ILE A 276 -17.24 -5.17 13.27
N ILE A 277 -16.29 -5.50 14.13
CA ILE A 277 -15.27 -4.55 14.58
C ILE A 277 -14.38 -4.11 13.41
N LEU A 278 -13.89 -5.07 12.61
CA LEU A 278 -13.00 -4.80 11.48
C LEU A 278 -13.64 -4.00 10.35
N SER A 279 -14.95 -4.05 10.18
CA SER A 279 -15.66 -3.38 9.10
C SER A 279 -16.34 -2.07 9.54
N ILE A 280 -17.00 -2.08 10.68
CA ILE A 280 -17.76 -0.92 11.17
C ILE A 280 -16.83 0.19 11.65
N ALA A 281 -15.81 -0.13 12.42
CA ALA A 281 -14.90 0.88 12.98
C ALA A 281 -14.19 1.69 11.89
N PRO A 282 -13.53 1.08 10.88
CA PRO A 282 -12.94 1.81 9.79
C PRO A 282 -13.95 2.58 8.94
N THR A 283 -15.11 1.98 8.64
CA THR A 283 -16.16 2.64 7.84
C THR A 283 -16.71 3.88 8.55
N TYR A 284 -17.01 3.77 9.84
CA TYR A 284 -17.46 4.91 10.65
C TYR A 284 -16.40 6.01 10.72
N ARG A 285 -15.15 5.63 10.92
CA ARG A 285 -14.04 6.57 10.93
C ARG A 285 -13.86 7.26 9.59
N ASN A 286 -13.85 6.52 8.47
CA ASN A 286 -13.77 7.06 7.12
C ASN A 286 -14.90 8.05 6.89
N TYR A 287 -16.13 7.69 7.27
CA TYR A 287 -17.27 8.59 7.21
C TYR A 287 -17.03 9.87 8.02
N ARG A 288 -16.62 9.77 9.28
CA ARG A 288 -16.35 10.91 10.16
C ARG A 288 -15.22 11.80 9.64
N MET A 289 -14.14 11.20 9.13
CA MET A 289 -12.97 11.91 8.62
C MET A 289 -13.32 12.75 7.39
N PHE A 290 -14.10 12.20 6.47
CA PHE A 290 -14.45 12.87 5.22
C PHE A 290 -15.74 13.71 5.28
N THR A 291 -16.55 13.59 6.31
CA THR A 291 -17.72 14.45 6.52
C THR A 291 -17.42 15.70 7.35
N ARG A 292 -16.45 15.67 8.26
CA ARG A 292 -16.03 16.86 9.00
C ARG A 292 -15.31 17.83 8.05
N ARG A 293 -15.84 19.04 7.96
CA ARG A 293 -15.38 20.13 7.05
C ARG A 293 -13.96 20.66 7.35
N THR A 294 -13.29 20.22 8.37
CA THR A 294 -12.03 20.77 8.92
C THR A 294 -10.92 19.73 8.98
N ILE A 295 -10.52 19.20 7.83
CA ILE A 295 -9.24 18.49 7.79
C ILE A 295 -8.25 19.41 7.09
N SER A 296 -7.37 20.03 7.87
CA SER A 296 -6.11 20.55 7.33
C SER A 296 -5.33 19.35 6.79
N PRO A 297 -4.77 19.42 5.58
CA PRO A 297 -3.91 18.37 5.05
C PRO A 297 -2.85 18.01 6.09
N ILE A 298 -2.63 16.72 6.32
CA ILE A 298 -1.62 16.24 7.26
C ILE A 298 -0.27 16.70 6.73
N GLY A 299 0.47 17.48 7.53
CA GLY A 299 1.80 18.00 7.18
C GLY A 299 1.84 19.44 6.67
N VAL A 300 0.69 20.06 6.40
CA VAL A 300 0.66 21.52 6.19
C VAL A 300 0.47 22.18 7.54
N PRO A 301 1.44 22.96 8.04
CA PRO A 301 1.27 23.72 9.28
C PRO A 301 -0.03 24.52 9.24
N ARG A 302 -0.76 24.61 10.35
CA ARG A 302 -2.03 25.37 10.44
C ARG A 302 -1.92 26.83 10.00
N SER A 303 -0.70 27.37 9.96
CA SER A 303 -0.39 28.68 9.38
C SER A 303 -0.56 28.75 7.85
N ARG A 304 -0.63 27.61 7.16
CA ARG A 304 -0.89 27.45 5.72
C ARG A 304 -2.35 27.15 5.38
N ALA A 305 -3.30 27.46 6.24
CA ALA A 305 -4.64 27.68 5.77
C ALA A 305 -4.59 28.94 4.86
N VAL A 306 -4.04 28.75 3.64
CA VAL A 306 -4.34 29.63 2.52
C VAL A 306 -5.84 29.80 2.58
N SER A 307 -6.30 31.01 2.85
CA SER A 307 -7.71 31.39 2.75
C SER A 307 -8.22 30.63 1.54
N PRO A 308 -9.31 29.88 1.61
CA PRO A 308 -9.79 29.20 0.44
C PRO A 308 -9.95 30.30 -0.59
N LEU A 309 -8.95 30.46 -1.45
CA LEU A 309 -9.13 31.10 -2.73
C LEU A 309 -10.39 30.42 -3.20
N ILE A 310 -11.45 31.21 -3.34
CA ILE A 310 -12.69 30.81 -3.96
C ILE A 310 -12.28 30.44 -5.38
N ILE A 311 -11.64 29.28 -5.51
CA ILE A 311 -11.49 28.59 -6.77
C ILE A 311 -12.94 28.30 -7.12
N ASN A 312 -13.45 29.19 -7.94
CA ASN A 312 -14.78 29.12 -8.52
C ASN A 312 -14.97 27.66 -8.92
N LYS A 313 -15.88 26.98 -8.23
CA LYS A 313 -16.10 25.53 -8.26
C LYS A 313 -16.65 25.06 -9.62
N SER A 314 -15.98 25.34 -10.71
CA SER A 314 -16.02 24.42 -11.83
C SER A 314 -15.12 23.23 -11.44
N THR A 315 -15.61 22.39 -10.55
CA THR A 315 -15.04 21.06 -10.35
C THR A 315 -15.00 20.43 -11.72
N ILE A 316 -13.83 20.40 -12.34
CA ILE A 316 -13.59 19.60 -13.55
C ILE A 316 -13.83 18.18 -13.07
N MET A 317 -15.08 17.72 -13.24
CA MET A 317 -15.45 16.35 -12.94
C MET A 317 -14.70 15.48 -13.93
N SER A 318 -13.65 14.82 -13.49
CA SER A 318 -12.98 13.85 -14.33
C SER A 318 -14.00 12.80 -14.77
N ARG A 319 -14.09 12.57 -16.09
CA ARG A 319 -15.02 11.58 -16.63
C ARG A 319 -14.64 10.21 -16.10
N PHE A 320 -15.58 9.50 -15.52
CA PHE A 320 -15.35 8.17 -14.92
C PHE A 320 -14.64 7.20 -15.88
N GLY A 321 -14.96 7.24 -17.16
CA GLY A 321 -14.31 6.41 -18.17
C GLY A 321 -12.81 6.69 -18.30
N ILE A 322 -12.37 7.96 -18.17
CA ILE A 322 -10.95 8.31 -18.21
C ILE A 322 -10.25 7.78 -16.96
N GLN A 323 -10.85 7.97 -15.77
CA GLN A 323 -10.30 7.43 -14.52
C GLN A 323 -10.15 5.90 -14.60
N LEU A 324 -11.17 5.21 -15.14
CA LEU A 324 -11.13 3.75 -15.28
C LEU A 324 -10.02 3.31 -16.22
N TRP A 325 -9.86 3.99 -17.36
CA TRP A 325 -8.80 3.68 -18.33
C TRP A 325 -7.39 3.90 -17.75
N GLU A 326 -7.16 5.02 -17.08
CA GLU A 326 -5.88 5.34 -16.44
C GLU A 326 -5.54 4.38 -15.30
N THR A 327 -6.54 3.83 -14.62
CA THR A 327 -6.33 2.94 -13.47
C THR A 327 -6.44 1.46 -13.80
N ALA A 328 -6.89 1.10 -15.02
CA ALA A 328 -6.98 -0.29 -15.45
C ALA A 328 -5.68 -1.09 -15.31
N PRO A 329 -4.48 -0.54 -15.60
CA PRO A 329 -3.23 -1.25 -15.37
C PRO A 329 -3.00 -1.60 -13.89
N TYR A 330 -3.42 -0.74 -12.95
CA TYR A 330 -3.31 -1.02 -11.51
C TYR A 330 -4.24 -2.16 -11.10
N TYR A 331 -5.47 -2.18 -11.65
CA TYR A 331 -6.41 -3.27 -11.44
C TYR A 331 -5.83 -4.62 -11.90
N LEU A 332 -5.35 -4.67 -13.15
CA LEU A 332 -4.79 -5.88 -13.74
C LEU A 332 -3.53 -6.36 -13.00
N PHE A 333 -2.64 -5.43 -12.66
CA PHE A 333 -1.44 -5.74 -11.88
C PHE A 333 -1.79 -6.39 -10.54
N GLY A 334 -2.72 -5.80 -9.78
CA GLY A 334 -3.14 -6.36 -8.50
C GLY A 334 -3.73 -7.77 -8.65
N THR A 335 -4.67 -7.94 -9.60
CA THR A 335 -5.32 -9.22 -9.86
C THR A 335 -4.31 -10.30 -10.28
N PHE A 336 -3.44 -10.02 -11.26
CA PHE A 336 -2.46 -11.01 -11.75
C PHE A 336 -1.40 -11.35 -10.71
N SER A 337 -0.99 -10.38 -9.89
CA SER A 337 -0.04 -10.64 -8.80
C SER A 337 -0.61 -11.61 -7.75
N LEU A 338 -1.90 -11.50 -7.44
CA LEU A 338 -2.55 -12.45 -6.52
C LEU A 338 -2.81 -13.81 -7.17
N LEU A 339 -3.20 -13.84 -8.45
CA LEU A 339 -3.30 -15.12 -9.18
C LEU A 339 -1.96 -15.85 -9.16
N MET A 340 -0.86 -15.15 -9.39
CA MET A 340 0.48 -15.72 -9.31
C MET A 340 0.78 -16.29 -7.91
N LEU A 341 0.33 -15.61 -6.85
CA LEU A 341 0.65 -15.97 -5.47
C LEU A 341 -0.18 -17.13 -4.92
N PHE A 342 -1.43 -17.33 -5.40
CA PHE A 342 -2.39 -18.28 -4.81
C PHE A 342 -2.86 -19.39 -5.76
N SER A 343 -2.58 -19.31 -7.08
CA SER A 343 -3.07 -20.32 -8.02
C SER A 343 -2.49 -21.72 -7.78
N ASP A 344 -1.24 -21.80 -7.35
CA ASP A 344 -0.57 -23.08 -7.00
C ASP A 344 -1.34 -23.85 -5.92
N ARG A 345 -1.86 -23.15 -4.93
CA ARG A 345 -2.65 -23.70 -3.83
C ARG A 345 -3.96 -24.28 -4.34
N VAL A 346 -4.72 -23.47 -5.08
CA VAL A 346 -6.00 -23.92 -5.64
C VAL A 346 -5.80 -25.13 -6.58
N ILE A 347 -4.73 -25.13 -7.40
CA ILE A 347 -4.39 -26.26 -8.24
C ILE A 347 -4.08 -27.49 -7.38
N SER A 348 -3.34 -27.34 -6.26
CA SER A 348 -3.05 -28.48 -5.37
C SER A 348 -4.30 -29.07 -4.72
N TRP A 349 -5.37 -28.29 -4.56
CA TRP A 349 -6.65 -28.79 -4.05
C TRP A 349 -7.45 -29.55 -5.12
N VAL A 350 -7.41 -29.08 -6.38
CA VAL A 350 -8.03 -29.80 -7.52
C VAL A 350 -7.37 -31.14 -7.76
N PHE A 351 -6.05 -31.20 -7.60
CA PHE A 351 -5.28 -32.44 -7.79
C PHE A 351 -4.98 -33.18 -6.48
N ASN A 352 -5.69 -32.88 -5.40
CA ASN A 352 -5.60 -33.62 -4.16
C ASN A 352 -6.12 -35.08 -4.40
N PRO A 353 -5.36 -36.13 -4.08
CA PRO A 353 -5.82 -37.50 -4.27
C PRO A 353 -7.08 -37.85 -3.48
N ASN A 354 -7.35 -37.10 -2.39
CA ASN A 354 -8.55 -37.28 -1.57
C ASN A 354 -9.62 -36.27 -2.03
N HIS A 355 -10.59 -36.74 -2.82
CA HIS A 355 -11.73 -35.91 -3.26
C HIS A 355 -12.93 -35.99 -2.29
N THR A 356 -12.81 -36.69 -1.16
CA THR A 356 -13.85 -36.78 -0.13
C THR A 356 -13.45 -36.01 1.11
N ALA A 357 -14.33 -35.09 1.53
CA ALA A 357 -14.21 -34.35 2.77
C ALA A 357 -15.47 -34.58 3.62
N ASP A 358 -15.32 -35.15 4.80
CA ASP A 358 -16.43 -35.45 5.73
C ASP A 358 -17.58 -36.25 5.07
N GLY A 359 -17.24 -37.18 4.17
CA GLY A 359 -18.24 -37.99 3.42
C GLY A 359 -18.88 -37.26 2.22
N ILE A 360 -18.48 -36.03 1.93
CA ILE A 360 -18.94 -35.23 0.78
C ILE A 360 -17.90 -35.29 -0.32
N ILE A 361 -18.31 -35.62 -1.54
CA ILE A 361 -17.43 -35.55 -2.72
C ILE A 361 -17.37 -34.11 -3.18
N LEU A 362 -16.17 -33.53 -3.18
CA LEU A 362 -15.93 -32.16 -3.63
C LEU A 362 -15.00 -32.16 -4.86
N PRO A 363 -15.22 -31.26 -5.83
CA PRO A 363 -14.34 -31.16 -7.02
C PRO A 363 -12.93 -30.67 -6.67
N LEU A 364 -12.76 -30.08 -5.50
CA LEU A 364 -11.49 -29.67 -4.92
C LEU A 364 -11.56 -29.81 -3.40
N VAL A 365 -10.49 -30.27 -2.78
CA VAL A 365 -10.39 -30.48 -1.33
C VAL A 365 -9.12 -29.87 -0.80
N PHE A 366 -9.23 -29.09 0.27
CA PHE A 366 -8.10 -28.43 0.92
C PHE A 366 -6.94 -29.40 1.16
N ASN A 367 -5.77 -29.02 0.65
CA ASN A 367 -4.56 -29.82 0.76
C ASN A 367 -3.66 -29.26 1.87
N ALA A 368 -3.87 -29.72 3.10
CA ALA A 368 -3.10 -29.25 4.26
C ALA A 368 -1.59 -29.45 4.09
N THR A 369 -1.17 -30.57 3.45
CA THR A 369 0.24 -30.87 3.20
C THR A 369 0.91 -29.79 2.36
N TYR A 370 0.22 -29.31 1.32
CA TYR A 370 0.72 -28.25 0.44
C TYR A 370 0.62 -26.88 1.10
N GLU A 371 -0.55 -26.57 1.67
CA GLU A 371 -0.89 -25.25 2.20
C GLU A 371 0.02 -24.84 3.35
N ILE A 372 0.22 -25.73 4.34
CA ILE A 372 1.07 -25.44 5.50
C ILE A 372 2.50 -25.09 5.04
N GLY A 373 3.06 -25.86 4.10
CA GLY A 373 4.40 -25.62 3.58
C GLY A 373 4.50 -24.28 2.86
N ALA A 374 3.55 -24.02 1.97
CA ALA A 374 3.52 -22.79 1.17
C ALA A 374 3.25 -21.54 2.02
N ASP A 375 2.36 -21.61 3.01
CA ASP A 375 2.01 -20.47 3.86
C ASP A 375 3.10 -20.09 4.86
N VAL A 376 3.74 -21.08 5.49
CA VAL A 376 4.88 -20.82 6.37
C VAL A 376 6.01 -20.16 5.59
N ALA A 377 6.22 -20.54 4.33
CA ALA A 377 7.22 -19.93 3.47
C ALA A 377 6.94 -18.44 3.16
N LEU A 378 5.69 -17.96 3.22
CA LEU A 378 5.36 -16.53 3.04
C LEU A 378 5.99 -15.64 4.11
N LEU A 379 6.40 -16.19 5.27
CA LEU A 379 7.13 -15.43 6.29
C LEU A 379 8.42 -14.79 5.75
N VAL A 380 9.01 -15.33 4.68
CA VAL A 380 10.17 -14.75 3.98
C VAL A 380 9.87 -13.34 3.45
N LEU A 381 8.64 -13.07 3.02
CA LEU A 381 8.25 -11.76 2.47
C LEU A 381 7.93 -10.72 3.55
N PHE A 382 7.73 -11.14 4.79
CA PHE A 382 7.35 -10.25 5.87
C PHE A 382 8.37 -9.12 6.14
N PRO A 383 9.68 -9.38 6.38
CA PRO A 383 10.64 -8.30 6.60
C PRO A 383 10.82 -7.42 5.36
N VAL A 384 10.60 -7.97 4.16
CA VAL A 384 10.69 -7.21 2.91
C VAL A 384 9.66 -6.08 2.89
N THR A 385 8.41 -6.36 3.26
CA THR A 385 7.34 -5.34 3.31
C THR A 385 7.64 -4.24 4.33
N ILE A 386 8.21 -4.59 5.48
CA ILE A 386 8.64 -3.65 6.52
C ILE A 386 9.75 -2.73 5.99
N ILE A 387 10.80 -3.33 5.42
CA ILE A 387 11.96 -2.59 4.87
C ILE A 387 11.52 -1.66 3.75
N GLN A 388 10.66 -2.13 2.86
CA GLN A 388 10.10 -1.33 1.77
C GLN A 388 9.38 -0.10 2.32
N TYR A 389 8.53 -0.26 3.32
CA TYR A 389 7.83 0.87 3.93
C TYR A 389 8.78 1.87 4.60
N VAL A 390 9.73 1.38 5.41
CA VAL A 390 10.69 2.23 6.15
C VAL A 390 11.58 3.05 5.22
N ILE A 391 11.99 2.47 4.08
CA ILE A 391 12.92 3.12 3.14
C ILE A 391 12.19 4.00 2.13
N MET A 392 11.03 3.55 1.60
CA MET A 392 10.33 4.31 0.56
C MET A 392 9.73 5.61 1.06
N THR A 393 9.23 5.66 2.28
CA THR A 393 8.64 6.88 2.85
C THR A 393 9.60 8.08 2.79
N PRO A 394 10.86 7.98 3.27
CA PRO A 394 11.81 9.09 3.16
C PRO A 394 12.27 9.38 1.72
N ILE A 395 12.26 8.40 0.83
CA ILE A 395 12.57 8.65 -0.59
C ILE A 395 11.54 9.60 -1.19
N PHE A 396 10.25 9.38 -0.91
CA PHE A 396 9.18 10.28 -1.37
C PHE A 396 9.34 11.70 -0.81
N GLU A 397 9.65 11.83 0.49
CA GLU A 397 9.85 13.12 1.15
C GLU A 397 11.05 13.87 0.54
N GLN A 398 12.19 13.19 0.39
CA GLN A 398 13.41 13.79 -0.18
C GLN A 398 13.26 14.14 -1.66
N LEU A 399 12.56 13.30 -2.43
CA LEU A 399 12.37 13.57 -3.85
C LEU A 399 11.43 14.74 -4.10
N SER A 400 10.41 14.92 -3.27
CA SER A 400 9.55 16.11 -3.31
C SER A 400 10.37 17.39 -3.09
N ASN A 401 11.30 17.38 -2.12
CA ASN A 401 12.18 18.50 -1.86
C ASN A 401 13.20 18.72 -3.00
N LEU A 402 13.75 17.64 -3.55
CA LEU A 402 14.67 17.71 -4.69
C LEU A 402 13.99 18.22 -5.96
N ALA A 403 12.75 17.82 -6.20
CA ALA A 403 11.98 18.28 -7.37
C ALA A 403 11.68 19.79 -7.33
N VAL A 404 11.55 20.35 -6.12
CA VAL A 404 11.33 21.79 -5.92
C VAL A 404 12.66 22.59 -5.97
N SER A 405 13.77 22.00 -5.47
CA SER A 405 15.05 22.71 -5.32
C SER A 405 15.98 22.60 -6.54
N LYS A 406 15.75 21.64 -7.46
CA LYS A 406 16.65 21.37 -8.58
C LYS A 406 16.08 21.79 -9.92
N LYS A 407 16.92 22.41 -10.75
CA LYS A 407 16.58 22.75 -12.14
C LYS A 407 16.48 21.50 -13.00
N ALA A 408 15.68 21.53 -14.05
CA ALA A 408 15.57 20.45 -15.04
C ALA A 408 16.93 20.02 -15.65
N THR A 409 17.93 20.92 -15.61
CA THR A 409 19.30 20.64 -16.06
C THR A 409 20.06 19.67 -15.15
N GLU A 410 19.59 19.43 -13.94
CA GLU A 410 20.23 18.52 -12.96
C GLU A 410 19.61 17.12 -12.92
N GLU A 411 18.92 16.71 -13.97
CA GLU A 411 18.23 15.43 -14.10
C GLU A 411 19.12 14.21 -13.77
N ARG A 412 20.41 14.25 -14.18
CA ARG A 412 21.38 13.20 -13.86
C ARG A 412 21.57 12.96 -12.36
N SER A 413 21.49 14.02 -11.55
CA SER A 413 21.64 13.89 -10.11
C SER A 413 20.46 13.13 -9.48
N ILE A 414 19.26 13.26 -10.04
CA ILE A 414 18.06 12.55 -9.63
C ILE A 414 18.15 11.06 -10.04
N ASP A 415 18.65 10.78 -11.26
CA ASP A 415 18.88 9.41 -11.71
C ASP A 415 19.84 8.67 -10.78
N GLU A 416 20.98 9.29 -10.43
CA GLU A 416 21.96 8.70 -9.52
C GLU A 416 21.38 8.52 -8.11
N PHE A 417 20.65 9.51 -7.60
CA PHE A 417 19.99 9.43 -6.30
C PHE A 417 19.04 8.23 -6.27
N LEU A 418 18.12 8.12 -7.24
CA LEU A 418 17.15 7.04 -7.32
C LEU A 418 17.83 5.69 -7.49
N LYS A 419 18.87 5.60 -8.33
CA LYS A 419 19.64 4.37 -8.52
C LYS A 419 20.30 3.90 -7.23
N ARG A 420 20.95 4.79 -6.47
CA ARG A 420 21.58 4.45 -5.17
C ARG A 420 20.54 4.00 -4.15
N ARG A 421 19.39 4.67 -4.10
CA ARG A 421 18.30 4.32 -3.17
C ARG A 421 17.66 2.98 -3.53
N TYR A 422 17.44 2.72 -4.82
CA TYR A 422 16.97 1.43 -5.31
C TYR A 422 17.93 0.30 -4.93
N GLN A 423 19.24 0.46 -5.20
CA GLN A 423 20.23 -0.54 -4.86
C GLN A 423 20.25 -0.85 -3.35
N LYS A 424 20.19 0.19 -2.51
CA LYS A 424 20.11 0.03 -1.06
C LYS A 424 18.83 -0.72 -0.64
N LEU A 425 17.68 -0.37 -1.21
CA LEU A 425 16.43 -1.04 -0.91
C LEU A 425 16.48 -2.50 -1.35
N LEU A 426 16.94 -2.77 -2.58
CA LEU A 426 17.03 -4.13 -3.11
C LEU A 426 17.96 -5.01 -2.26
N SER A 427 19.16 -4.50 -1.91
CA SER A 427 20.12 -5.27 -1.10
C SER A 427 19.60 -5.58 0.30
N LEU A 428 18.91 -4.62 0.96
CA LEU A 428 18.32 -4.85 2.27
C LEU A 428 17.11 -5.79 2.21
N SER A 429 16.25 -5.64 1.21
CA SER A 429 15.09 -6.53 1.01
C SER A 429 15.54 -7.96 0.71
N LEU A 430 16.48 -8.12 -0.21
CA LEU A 430 17.02 -9.44 -0.57
C LEU A 430 17.80 -10.08 0.60
N GLY A 431 18.63 -9.31 1.29
CA GLY A 431 19.39 -9.78 2.45
C GLY A 431 18.48 -10.23 3.59
N SER A 432 17.41 -9.47 3.87
CA SER A 432 16.45 -9.86 4.91
C SER A 432 15.62 -11.08 4.50
N ALA A 433 15.19 -11.16 3.23
CA ALA A 433 14.48 -12.34 2.73
C ALA A 433 15.37 -13.59 2.80
N ALA A 434 16.64 -13.50 2.37
CA ALA A 434 17.59 -14.59 2.45
C ALA A 434 17.86 -15.02 3.90
N LEU A 435 17.99 -14.07 4.83
CA LEU A 435 18.17 -14.36 6.25
C LEU A 435 16.98 -15.15 6.82
N ILE A 436 15.76 -14.68 6.59
CA ILE A 436 14.56 -15.39 7.09
C ILE A 436 14.39 -16.74 6.39
N ALA A 437 14.64 -16.83 5.08
CA ALA A 437 14.62 -18.12 4.38
C ALA A 437 15.63 -19.11 4.99
N THR A 438 16.85 -18.66 5.27
CA THR A 438 17.88 -19.49 5.93
C THR A 438 17.43 -19.94 7.32
N CYS A 439 16.88 -19.02 8.13
CA CYS A 439 16.32 -19.37 9.43
C CYS A 439 15.18 -20.41 9.29
N LEU A 440 14.26 -20.20 8.36
CA LEU A 440 13.18 -21.16 8.10
C LEU A 440 13.72 -22.51 7.65
N LEU A 441 14.72 -22.56 6.79
CA LEU A 441 15.34 -23.82 6.35
C LEU A 441 15.98 -24.59 7.51
N ILE A 442 16.68 -23.89 8.41
CA ILE A 442 17.30 -24.51 9.58
C ILE A 442 16.25 -25.08 10.55
N PHE A 443 15.22 -24.28 10.84
CA PHE A 443 14.19 -24.67 11.81
C PHE A 443 12.98 -25.40 11.18
N SER A 444 12.97 -25.60 9.87
CA SER A 444 11.83 -26.20 9.15
C SER A 444 11.44 -27.58 9.66
N PRO A 445 12.37 -28.52 10.02
CA PRO A 445 11.98 -29.82 10.53
C PRO A 445 11.18 -29.70 11.84
N GLU A 446 11.64 -28.85 12.76
CA GLU A 446 10.98 -28.64 14.05
C GLU A 446 9.61 -27.94 13.88
N ILE A 447 9.53 -26.92 13.00
CA ILE A 447 8.28 -26.22 12.70
C ILE A 447 7.25 -27.19 12.13
N ILE A 448 7.65 -27.99 11.14
CA ILE A 448 6.74 -28.93 10.47
C ILE A 448 6.30 -30.04 11.42
N LEU A 449 7.19 -30.54 12.26
CA LEU A 449 6.83 -31.52 13.27
C LEU A 449 5.78 -31.00 14.25
N ARG A 450 5.93 -29.76 14.74
CA ARG A 450 4.97 -29.12 15.67
C ARG A 450 3.60 -28.87 15.06
N VAL A 451 3.55 -28.57 13.76
CA VAL A 451 2.29 -28.33 13.04
C VAL A 451 1.66 -29.63 12.52
N GLY A 452 2.30 -30.78 12.75
CA GLY A 452 1.78 -32.08 12.29
C GLY A 452 1.95 -32.29 10.78
N GLY A 453 2.89 -31.59 10.15
CA GLY A 453 3.16 -31.72 8.72
C GLY A 453 3.98 -32.99 8.39
N SER A 454 3.97 -33.34 7.10
CA SER A 454 4.69 -34.50 6.54
C SER A 454 6.06 -34.12 5.97
N HIS A 455 6.86 -35.10 5.56
CA HIS A 455 8.10 -34.87 4.80
C HIS A 455 7.84 -34.10 3.48
N LEU A 456 6.71 -34.33 2.82
CA LEU A 456 6.30 -33.57 1.63
C LEU A 456 6.05 -32.09 1.97
N THR A 457 5.40 -31.81 3.11
CA THR A 457 5.22 -30.42 3.61
C THR A 457 6.56 -29.72 3.79
N LEU A 458 7.57 -30.44 4.30
CA LEU A 458 8.93 -29.90 4.46
C LEU A 458 9.56 -29.54 3.11
N GLN A 459 9.46 -30.41 2.12
CA GLN A 459 9.98 -30.16 0.78
C GLN A 459 9.30 -28.95 0.12
N ILE A 460 7.97 -28.87 0.23
CA ILE A 460 7.19 -27.73 -0.29
C ILE A 460 7.64 -26.42 0.37
N LEU A 461 7.78 -26.42 1.71
CA LEU A 461 8.27 -25.27 2.46
C LEU A 461 9.64 -24.79 1.97
N GLN A 462 10.58 -25.72 1.78
CA GLN A 462 11.95 -25.41 1.36
C GLN A 462 11.96 -24.73 -0.02
N ILE A 463 11.24 -25.31 -0.99
CA ILE A 463 11.16 -24.77 -2.35
C ILE A 463 10.40 -23.45 -2.37
N ALA A 464 9.29 -23.34 -1.63
CA ALA A 464 8.52 -22.11 -1.51
C ALA A 464 9.31 -20.99 -0.84
N ALA A 465 10.10 -21.27 0.20
CA ALA A 465 10.96 -20.28 0.85
C ALA A 465 11.98 -19.69 -0.13
N PHE A 466 12.62 -20.53 -0.94
CA PHE A 466 13.53 -20.09 -2.00
C PHE A 466 12.80 -19.27 -3.07
N SER A 467 11.61 -19.70 -3.50
CA SER A 467 10.77 -18.96 -4.44
C SER A 467 10.40 -17.57 -3.91
N ASN A 468 10.10 -17.46 -2.61
CA ASN A 468 9.78 -16.19 -1.98
C ASN A 468 10.98 -15.24 -1.86
N VAL A 469 12.22 -15.75 -1.80
CA VAL A 469 13.43 -14.93 -1.94
C VAL A 469 13.47 -14.29 -3.34
N MET A 470 13.15 -15.05 -4.40
CA MET A 470 13.05 -14.49 -5.77
C MET A 470 11.90 -13.47 -5.87
N LEU A 471 10.74 -13.76 -5.27
CA LEU A 471 9.62 -12.82 -5.23
C LEU A 471 9.94 -11.53 -4.46
N SER A 472 10.86 -11.53 -3.51
CA SER A 472 11.31 -10.31 -2.83
C SER A 472 11.96 -9.31 -3.79
N ILE A 473 12.67 -9.82 -4.81
CA ILE A 473 13.24 -9.01 -5.90
C ILE A 473 12.10 -8.40 -6.72
N PHE A 474 11.13 -9.23 -7.15
CA PHE A 474 9.96 -8.75 -7.89
C PHE A 474 9.17 -7.70 -7.10
N ALA A 475 8.88 -7.94 -5.82
CA ALA A 475 8.15 -7.00 -4.96
C ALA A 475 8.87 -5.64 -4.85
N THR A 476 10.21 -5.66 -4.70
CA THR A 476 11.02 -4.44 -4.65
C THR A 476 11.01 -3.69 -5.99
N ASN A 477 11.16 -4.42 -7.10
CA ASN A 477 11.11 -3.85 -8.44
C ASN A 477 9.73 -3.27 -8.74
N ALA A 478 8.65 -4.00 -8.38
CA ALA A 478 7.27 -3.57 -8.58
C ALA A 478 6.98 -2.26 -7.84
N LEU A 479 7.43 -2.13 -6.60
CA LEU A 479 7.26 -0.90 -5.83
C LEU A 479 7.91 0.31 -6.52
N PHE A 480 9.15 0.15 -7.03
CA PHE A 480 9.84 1.21 -7.77
C PHE A 480 9.19 1.49 -9.14
N MET A 481 8.73 0.47 -9.85
CA MET A 481 8.05 0.65 -11.14
C MET A 481 6.70 1.36 -10.97
N VAL A 482 5.93 1.05 -9.91
CA VAL A 482 4.72 1.81 -9.54
C VAL A 482 5.07 3.26 -9.25
N PHE A 483 6.15 3.49 -8.50
CA PHE A 483 6.65 4.83 -8.21
C PHE A 483 7.01 5.61 -9.47
N LEU A 484 7.68 5.00 -10.44
CA LEU A 484 8.04 5.59 -11.74
C LEU A 484 6.87 5.61 -12.74
N ASN A 485 5.65 5.26 -12.34
CA ASN A 485 4.46 5.18 -13.20
C ASN A 485 4.58 4.17 -14.36
N ARG A 486 5.35 3.09 -14.17
CA ARG A 486 5.60 2.02 -15.17
C ARG A 486 4.74 0.78 -14.93
N VAL A 487 3.48 0.99 -14.55
CA VAL A 487 2.56 -0.11 -14.16
C VAL A 487 2.22 -1.02 -15.32
N ASN A 488 2.16 -0.52 -16.58
CA ASN A 488 1.92 -1.34 -17.75
C ASN A 488 2.95 -2.48 -17.91
N SER A 489 4.23 -2.20 -17.64
CA SER A 489 5.27 -3.23 -17.66
C SER A 489 5.07 -4.26 -16.55
N LEU A 490 4.55 -3.84 -15.37
CA LEU A 490 4.22 -4.75 -14.28
C LEU A 490 3.04 -5.65 -14.62
N VAL A 491 2.04 -5.15 -15.35
CA VAL A 491 0.92 -5.99 -15.84
C VAL A 491 1.44 -7.14 -16.68
N VAL A 492 2.36 -6.86 -17.62
CA VAL A 492 2.95 -7.91 -18.45
C VAL A 492 3.72 -8.92 -17.62
N VAL A 493 4.57 -8.45 -16.69
CA VAL A 493 5.39 -9.34 -15.84
C VAL A 493 4.49 -10.21 -14.95
N SER A 494 3.50 -9.63 -14.28
CA SER A 494 2.60 -10.38 -13.39
C SER A 494 1.68 -11.33 -14.15
N LEU A 495 1.23 -10.97 -15.36
CA LEU A 495 0.47 -11.86 -16.25
C LEU A 495 1.30 -13.09 -16.63
N VAL A 496 2.55 -12.89 -17.08
CA VAL A 496 3.45 -14.00 -17.40
C VAL A 496 3.66 -14.89 -16.18
N GLY A 497 3.88 -14.30 -15.00
CA GLY A 497 4.01 -15.05 -13.76
C GLY A 497 2.77 -15.89 -13.44
N ALA A 498 1.58 -15.28 -13.52
CA ALA A 498 0.31 -15.97 -13.28
C ALA A 498 0.09 -17.12 -14.27
N LEU A 499 0.34 -16.92 -15.55
CA LEU A 499 0.22 -17.96 -16.58
C LEU A 499 1.19 -19.11 -16.34
N LEU A 500 2.45 -18.82 -15.94
CA LEU A 500 3.43 -19.87 -15.62
C LEU A 500 2.98 -20.72 -14.43
N VAL A 501 2.43 -20.13 -13.38
CA VAL A 501 1.90 -20.90 -12.24
C VAL A 501 0.67 -21.69 -12.66
N MET A 502 -0.27 -21.09 -13.38
CA MET A 502 -1.53 -21.74 -13.74
C MET A 502 -1.29 -22.89 -14.73
N ILE A 503 -0.63 -22.63 -15.85
CA ILE A 503 -0.40 -23.64 -16.89
C ILE A 503 0.64 -24.67 -16.42
N GLY A 504 1.78 -24.20 -15.93
CA GLY A 504 2.85 -25.06 -15.43
C GLY A 504 2.42 -25.88 -14.23
N GLY A 505 1.63 -25.27 -13.31
CA GLY A 505 1.05 -25.96 -12.16
C GLY A 505 0.14 -27.10 -12.56
N VAL A 506 -0.80 -26.89 -13.49
CA VAL A 506 -1.68 -27.93 -14.00
C VAL A 506 -0.90 -29.06 -14.71
N MET A 507 0.11 -28.72 -15.51
CA MET A 507 0.95 -29.71 -16.17
C MET A 507 1.74 -30.57 -15.17
N LEU A 508 2.35 -29.92 -14.17
CA LEU A 508 3.15 -30.64 -13.16
C LEU A 508 2.28 -31.40 -12.16
N ALA A 509 1.06 -30.94 -11.89
CA ALA A 509 0.12 -31.61 -11.01
C ALA A 509 -0.25 -33.03 -11.49
N GLN A 510 -0.21 -33.30 -12.80
CA GLN A 510 -0.42 -34.62 -13.38
C GLN A 510 0.67 -35.62 -12.96
N LEU A 511 1.84 -35.14 -12.53
CA LEU A 511 2.95 -35.93 -12.05
C LEU A 511 2.98 -36.06 -10.52
N GLY A 512 2.05 -35.38 -9.82
CA GLY A 512 1.91 -35.30 -8.38
C GLY A 512 1.70 -33.89 -7.90
N PHE A 513 0.79 -33.69 -6.95
CA PHE A 513 0.46 -32.33 -6.43
C PHE A 513 1.66 -31.61 -5.80
N GLU A 514 2.61 -32.36 -5.26
CA GLU A 514 3.85 -31.81 -4.67
C GLU A 514 4.75 -31.12 -5.70
N ARG A 515 4.61 -31.46 -6.99
CA ARG A 515 5.42 -30.89 -8.06
C ARG A 515 4.93 -29.51 -8.53
N ILE A 516 3.73 -29.13 -8.15
CA ILE A 516 3.17 -27.81 -8.46
C ILE A 516 4.09 -26.68 -7.98
N ILE A 517 4.76 -26.87 -6.85
CA ILE A 517 5.68 -25.88 -6.26
C ILE A 517 6.83 -25.48 -7.19
N PHE A 518 7.22 -26.37 -8.13
CA PHE A 518 8.24 -26.02 -9.14
C PHE A 518 7.72 -25.02 -10.18
N ALA A 519 6.42 -25.06 -10.52
CA ALA A 519 5.82 -24.03 -11.37
C ALA A 519 5.85 -22.66 -10.67
N TYR A 520 5.59 -22.64 -9.37
CA TYR A 520 5.71 -21.43 -8.56
C TYR A 520 7.16 -20.90 -8.51
N LEU A 521 8.14 -21.79 -8.36
CA LEU A 521 9.57 -21.45 -8.39
C LEU A 521 9.98 -20.83 -9.74
N VAL A 522 9.61 -21.47 -10.85
CA VAL A 522 9.92 -21.00 -12.20
C VAL A 522 9.26 -19.63 -12.45
N SER A 523 8.01 -19.48 -12.02
CA SER A 523 7.30 -18.20 -12.10
C SER A 523 8.02 -17.12 -11.30
N ALA A 524 8.37 -17.38 -10.04
CA ALA A 524 9.06 -16.44 -9.16
C ALA A 524 10.41 -15.99 -9.76
N GLY A 525 11.20 -16.93 -10.28
CA GLY A 525 12.45 -16.63 -10.98
C GLY A 525 12.26 -15.77 -12.24
N THR A 526 11.26 -16.12 -13.05
CA THR A 526 10.94 -15.40 -14.29
C THR A 526 10.50 -13.95 -14.02
N VAL A 527 9.58 -13.74 -13.08
CA VAL A 527 9.12 -12.37 -12.75
C VAL A 527 10.22 -11.54 -12.09
N ALA A 528 11.08 -12.16 -11.27
CA ALA A 528 12.26 -11.49 -10.70
C ALA A 528 13.22 -11.03 -11.81
N LEU A 529 13.51 -11.89 -12.78
CA LEU A 529 14.38 -11.58 -13.92
C LEU A 529 13.77 -10.49 -14.79
N MET A 530 12.53 -10.67 -15.26
CA MET A 530 11.86 -9.72 -16.15
C MET A 530 11.74 -8.35 -15.50
N SER A 531 11.27 -8.27 -14.26
CA SER A 531 11.16 -6.99 -13.54
C SER A 531 12.52 -6.32 -13.35
N SER A 532 13.59 -7.10 -13.11
CA SER A 532 14.95 -6.57 -13.00
C SER A 532 15.47 -5.99 -14.30
N LEU A 533 15.13 -6.58 -15.45
CA LEU A 533 15.47 -6.04 -16.77
C LEU A 533 14.72 -4.73 -17.05
N TYR A 534 13.41 -4.67 -16.75
CA TYR A 534 12.63 -3.45 -16.92
C TYR A 534 13.14 -2.31 -16.01
N ILE A 535 13.33 -2.56 -14.73
CA ILE A 535 13.76 -1.51 -13.79
C ILE A 535 15.18 -0.99 -14.11
N ARG A 536 16.11 -1.86 -14.55
CA ARG A 536 17.44 -1.43 -15.00
C ARG A 536 17.38 -0.45 -16.16
N ARG A 537 16.47 -0.67 -17.11
CA ARG A 537 16.24 0.24 -18.24
C ARG A 537 15.63 1.55 -17.77
N ASP A 538 14.63 1.47 -16.91
CA ASP A 538 13.85 2.63 -16.46
C ASP A 538 14.66 3.52 -15.50
N LEU A 539 15.58 2.96 -14.70
CA LEU A 539 16.50 3.71 -13.84
C LEU A 539 17.53 4.56 -14.61
N LYS A 540 17.78 4.26 -15.87
CA LYS A 540 18.64 5.11 -16.72
C LYS A 540 17.97 6.41 -17.15
N ARG A 541 16.65 6.52 -16.94
CA ARG A 541 15.78 7.65 -17.31
C ARG A 541 14.80 7.99 -16.18
N ALA A 542 15.21 7.72 -14.95
CA ALA A 542 14.30 7.82 -13.82
C ALA A 542 13.86 9.27 -13.57
N GLY A 543 14.74 10.25 -13.76
CA GLY A 543 14.44 11.67 -13.67
C GLY A 543 13.38 12.10 -14.68
N SER A 544 13.57 11.79 -15.97
CA SER A 544 12.58 12.12 -17.01
C SER A 544 11.24 11.43 -16.78
N LEU A 545 11.24 10.17 -16.36
CA LEU A 545 10.02 9.43 -16.00
C LEU A 545 9.31 10.03 -14.78
N PHE A 546 10.08 10.51 -13.81
CA PHE A 546 9.53 11.17 -12.64
C PHE A 546 8.85 12.50 -13.01
N PHE A 547 9.53 13.34 -13.78
CA PHE A 547 8.98 14.65 -14.20
C PHE A 547 7.84 14.52 -15.20
N SER A 548 7.84 13.54 -16.11
CA SER A 548 6.72 13.30 -17.04
C SER A 548 5.38 13.01 -16.35
N LYS A 549 5.41 12.72 -15.06
CA LYS A 549 4.21 12.53 -14.25
C LYS A 549 3.52 13.84 -13.85
N TYR A 550 4.24 14.95 -13.91
CA TYR A 550 3.77 16.28 -13.51
C TYR A 550 3.47 17.20 -14.71
N VAL A 551 3.82 16.77 -15.91
CA VAL A 551 3.44 17.37 -17.19
C VAL A 551 2.20 16.66 -17.74
#